data_62d8f9c1141aedd60405f82348eb7699
#
_entry.id   62d8f9c1141aedd60405f82348eb7699
#
_cell.length_a   1.000
_cell.length_b   1.000
_cell.length_c   1.000
_cell.angle_alpha   90.00
_cell.angle_beta   90.00
_cell.angle_gamma   90.00
#
_symmetry.space_group_name_H-M   'P 1'
#
loop_
_entity.id
_entity.type
_entity.pdbx_description
1 polymer ?
#
loop_
_entity_poly.entity_id
_entity_poly.type
_entity_poly.pdbx_seq_one_letter_code
_entity_poly.pdbx_strand_id
1 'polypeptide(L)'
;MEVLVDTRNLKTYFPILKGVLRRPAGAVKAVDGINLVIRRGQWMGLVGESGCGKTTLGKTIIRLLQPTSGHIYFDVTSDIKDEIGLLEQSATNSGRLQALRQEYDLAMYTGKQLKAIRKRMQLVHQDPYTSLNPRMKIRDIVAEPLTVHKLMRGKQARDWVVEILNMVGLTGKHLHRYPHQFSGGQRQRIAIARALATNPNFVVFDEPTSALDVSIQAQILNLLKQLRNEQALTYLYITHDLSVAESVCDSIAVMYLGKIVEVGNHDGIFRAPKHPYSQALVLSTPIADPKRKRGRIILPGEVPSLANPPPGCRFHPRCVRATEECKHTEPILQAETEARLVACWHPLD
;
A
#
# COMPACT_ATOMS: atom_id res chain seq x y z
N MET A 1 -11.32 16.11 -5.18
CA MET A 1 -9.95 15.67 -5.50
C MET A 1 -10.02 14.50 -6.47
N GLU A 2 -9.18 14.51 -7.51
CA GLU A 2 -9.12 13.49 -8.54
C GLU A 2 -8.63 12.14 -8.00
N VAL A 3 -9.22 11.03 -8.45
CA VAL A 3 -8.84 9.66 -8.06
C VAL A 3 -7.66 9.22 -8.91
N LEU A 4 -6.54 8.88 -8.27
CA LEU A 4 -5.33 8.40 -8.94
C LEU A 4 -5.31 6.87 -9.07
N VAL A 5 -5.65 6.15 -7.99
CA VAL A 5 -5.73 4.68 -7.97
C VAL A 5 -7.14 4.26 -7.58
N ASP A 6 -7.71 3.35 -8.35
CA ASP A 6 -9.02 2.73 -8.05
C ASP A 6 -8.88 1.21 -8.26
N THR A 7 -9.08 0.44 -7.19
CA THR A 7 -9.09 -1.02 -7.27
C THR A 7 -10.49 -1.55 -7.08
N ARG A 8 -10.92 -2.49 -7.94
CA ARG A 8 -12.26 -3.08 -7.89
C ARG A 8 -12.19 -4.59 -7.78
N ASN A 9 -12.74 -5.12 -6.70
CA ASN A 9 -12.76 -6.56 -6.38
C ASN A 9 -11.40 -7.24 -6.56
N LEU A 10 -10.31 -6.55 -6.17
CA LEU A 10 -8.94 -6.98 -6.41
C LEU A 10 -8.61 -8.22 -5.57
N LYS A 11 -8.09 -9.29 -6.22
CA LYS A 11 -7.71 -10.54 -5.57
C LYS A 11 -6.30 -10.95 -5.96
N THR A 12 -5.54 -11.43 -4.97
CA THR A 12 -4.22 -12.02 -5.19
C THR A 12 -4.08 -13.24 -4.28
N TYR A 13 -4.10 -14.41 -4.90
CA TYR A 13 -4.04 -15.70 -4.23
C TYR A 13 -2.75 -16.42 -4.60
N PHE A 14 -2.15 -17.07 -3.63
CA PHE A 14 -0.97 -17.91 -3.84
C PHE A 14 -1.35 -19.38 -3.68
N PRO A 15 -1.17 -20.23 -4.70
CA PRO A 15 -1.54 -21.63 -4.63
C PRO A 15 -0.68 -22.37 -3.60
N ILE A 16 -1.33 -23.21 -2.78
CA ILE A 16 -0.67 -24.15 -1.87
C ILE A 16 -0.53 -25.47 -2.62
N LEU A 17 0.71 -25.87 -2.87
CA LEU A 17 1.03 -27.12 -3.55
C LEU A 17 1.41 -28.19 -2.53
N LYS A 18 0.80 -29.38 -2.60
CA LYS A 18 1.11 -30.52 -1.73
C LYS A 18 1.62 -31.73 -2.51
N GLY A 19 2.45 -32.52 -1.82
CA GLY A 19 3.02 -33.78 -2.34
C GLY A 19 4.13 -33.58 -3.38
N VAL A 20 4.75 -34.69 -3.77
CA VAL A 20 5.87 -34.73 -4.74
C VAL A 20 5.43 -34.23 -6.13
N LEU A 21 4.19 -34.46 -6.50
CA LEU A 21 3.59 -34.02 -7.77
C LEU A 21 3.07 -32.57 -7.73
N ARG A 22 3.32 -31.82 -6.65
CA ARG A 22 2.90 -30.39 -6.49
C ARG A 22 1.44 -30.14 -6.88
N ARG A 23 0.52 -31.00 -6.44
CA ARG A 23 -0.91 -30.82 -6.73
C ARG A 23 -1.48 -29.64 -5.91
N PRO A 24 -2.35 -28.80 -6.50
CA PRO A 24 -2.99 -27.70 -5.76
C PRO A 24 -3.87 -28.26 -4.64
N ALA A 25 -3.62 -27.81 -3.41
CA ALA A 25 -4.33 -28.24 -2.20
C ALA A 25 -5.06 -27.09 -1.50
N GLY A 26 -5.13 -25.92 -2.14
CA GLY A 26 -5.73 -24.69 -1.62
C GLY A 26 -5.00 -23.47 -2.09
N ALA A 27 -5.34 -22.32 -1.52
CA ALA A 27 -4.66 -21.06 -1.81
C ALA A 27 -4.62 -20.13 -0.58
N VAL A 28 -3.52 -19.42 -0.42
CA VAL A 28 -3.41 -18.30 0.53
C VAL A 28 -4.09 -17.09 -0.09
N LYS A 29 -5.19 -16.64 0.49
CA LYS A 29 -6.00 -15.51 0.01
C LYS A 29 -5.46 -14.18 0.58
N ALA A 30 -4.26 -13.79 0.13
CA ALA A 30 -3.54 -12.65 0.69
C ALA A 30 -4.22 -11.29 0.43
N VAL A 31 -4.89 -11.16 -0.71
CA VAL A 31 -5.75 -10.03 -1.08
C VAL A 31 -7.04 -10.64 -1.61
N ASP A 32 -8.19 -10.29 -1.05
CA ASP A 32 -9.43 -10.98 -1.37
C ASP A 32 -10.62 -10.02 -1.51
N GLY A 33 -10.83 -9.53 -2.74
CA GLY A 33 -11.94 -8.68 -3.09
C GLY A 33 -11.82 -7.25 -2.55
N ILE A 34 -10.62 -6.65 -2.64
CA ILE A 34 -10.37 -5.30 -2.13
C ILE A 34 -10.84 -4.24 -3.11
N ASN A 35 -11.66 -3.32 -2.59
CA ASN A 35 -12.02 -2.05 -3.20
C ASN A 35 -11.32 -0.93 -2.42
N LEU A 36 -10.41 -0.20 -3.08
CA LEU A 36 -9.65 0.88 -2.46
C LEU A 36 -9.46 2.00 -3.46
N VAL A 37 -9.78 3.22 -3.04
CA VAL A 37 -9.60 4.45 -3.81
C VAL A 37 -8.53 5.30 -3.14
N ILE A 38 -7.52 5.74 -3.92
CA ILE A 38 -6.49 6.67 -3.46
C ILE A 38 -6.53 7.91 -4.35
N ARG A 39 -6.68 9.08 -3.73
CA ARG A 39 -6.78 10.35 -4.45
C ARG A 39 -5.40 10.94 -4.74
N ARG A 40 -5.31 11.75 -5.78
CA ARG A 40 -4.06 12.43 -6.15
C ARG A 40 -3.59 13.35 -5.02
N GLY A 41 -2.28 13.29 -4.72
CA GLY A 41 -1.67 14.03 -3.63
C GLY A 41 -2.00 13.51 -2.22
N GLN A 42 -2.78 12.43 -2.11
CA GLN A 42 -3.15 11.83 -0.82
C GLN A 42 -2.02 10.98 -0.24
N TRP A 43 -1.87 11.02 1.07
CA TRP A 43 -1.08 10.05 1.82
C TRP A 43 -2.02 9.04 2.48
N MET A 44 -2.22 7.91 1.81
CA MET A 44 -3.05 6.81 2.30
C MET A 44 -2.22 5.86 3.14
N GLY A 45 -2.56 5.72 4.42
CA GLY A 45 -2.01 4.70 5.30
C GLY A 45 -2.71 3.35 5.09
N LEU A 46 -1.96 2.27 4.98
CA LEU A 46 -2.48 0.90 5.00
C LEU A 46 -1.96 0.19 6.24
N VAL A 47 -2.82 -0.02 7.22
CA VAL A 47 -2.46 -0.55 8.54
C VAL A 47 -3.14 -1.87 8.84
N GLY A 48 -2.57 -2.65 9.76
CA GLY A 48 -3.08 -3.93 10.21
C GLY A 48 -1.99 -4.84 10.73
N GLU A 49 -2.34 -5.97 11.32
CA GLU A 49 -1.41 -6.95 11.89
C GLU A 49 -0.43 -7.49 10.84
N SER A 50 0.74 -7.97 11.29
CA SER A 50 1.73 -8.60 10.39
C SER A 50 1.11 -9.80 9.68
N GLY A 51 1.44 -9.98 8.39
CA GLY A 51 0.93 -11.09 7.58
C GLY A 51 -0.52 -10.94 7.08
N CYS A 52 -1.24 -9.83 7.35
CA CYS A 52 -2.62 -9.68 6.87
C CYS A 52 -2.78 -9.37 5.36
N GLY A 53 -1.67 -9.21 4.60
CA GLY A 53 -1.69 -9.03 3.14
C GLY A 53 -1.31 -7.64 2.64
N LYS A 54 -0.92 -6.68 3.49
CA LYS A 54 -0.59 -5.28 3.13
C LYS A 54 0.47 -5.16 2.04
N THR A 55 1.62 -5.77 2.24
CA THR A 55 2.72 -5.83 1.26
C THR A 55 2.27 -6.43 -0.07
N THR A 56 1.44 -7.49 -0.02
CA THR A 56 0.87 -8.11 -1.21
C THR A 56 -0.04 -7.15 -1.96
N LEU A 57 -0.91 -6.43 -1.26
CA LEU A 57 -1.79 -5.42 -1.85
C LEU A 57 -0.98 -4.32 -2.54
N GLY A 58 -0.01 -3.72 -1.84
CA GLY A 58 0.86 -2.70 -2.41
C GLY A 58 1.58 -3.17 -3.68
N LYS A 59 2.20 -4.36 -3.64
CA LYS A 59 2.88 -4.96 -4.80
C LYS A 59 1.93 -5.31 -5.94
N THR A 60 0.68 -5.69 -5.65
CA THR A 60 -0.34 -5.98 -6.67
C THR A 60 -0.80 -4.70 -7.36
N ILE A 61 -1.05 -3.61 -6.62
CA ILE A 61 -1.48 -2.32 -7.17
C ILE A 61 -0.46 -1.81 -8.20
N ILE A 62 0.83 -1.88 -7.91
CA ILE A 62 1.88 -1.43 -8.84
C ILE A 62 2.30 -2.52 -9.84
N ARG A 63 1.58 -3.64 -9.92
CA ARG A 63 1.82 -4.74 -10.85
C ARG A 63 3.22 -5.35 -10.75
N LEU A 64 3.79 -5.42 -9.56
CA LEU A 64 4.91 -6.32 -9.25
C LEU A 64 4.43 -7.75 -9.03
N LEU A 65 3.20 -7.91 -8.51
CA LEU A 65 2.48 -9.17 -8.47
C LEU A 65 1.32 -9.12 -9.45
N GLN A 66 1.11 -10.22 -10.18
CA GLN A 66 -0.06 -10.39 -11.03
C GLN A 66 -1.28 -10.61 -10.13
N PRO A 67 -2.39 -9.85 -10.26
CA PRO A 67 -3.63 -10.18 -9.59
C PRO A 67 -4.21 -11.49 -10.12
N THR A 68 -4.86 -12.25 -9.26
CA THR A 68 -5.62 -13.45 -9.64
C THR A 68 -6.90 -13.06 -10.37
N SER A 69 -7.54 -11.97 -9.92
CA SER A 69 -8.73 -11.37 -10.55
C SER A 69 -8.96 -9.96 -10.00
N GLY A 70 -9.97 -9.27 -10.55
CA GLY A 70 -10.29 -7.89 -10.23
C GLY A 70 -9.55 -6.90 -11.12
N HIS A 71 -9.75 -5.61 -10.86
CA HIS A 71 -9.34 -4.53 -11.75
C HIS A 71 -8.51 -3.48 -11.00
N ILE A 72 -7.60 -2.82 -11.72
CA ILE A 72 -6.75 -1.73 -11.20
C ILE A 72 -6.75 -0.61 -12.23
N TYR A 73 -7.34 0.53 -11.89
CA TYR A 73 -7.34 1.73 -12.72
C TYR A 73 -6.38 2.75 -12.13
N PHE A 74 -5.46 3.25 -12.94
CA PHE A 74 -4.46 4.23 -12.52
C PHE A 74 -4.48 5.44 -13.45
N ASP A 75 -4.73 6.62 -12.87
CA ASP A 75 -4.75 7.89 -13.58
C ASP A 75 -5.77 7.93 -14.74
N VAL A 76 -6.93 7.34 -14.50
CA VAL A 76 -8.06 7.31 -15.43
C VAL A 76 -9.05 8.39 -15.03
N THR A 77 -9.60 9.12 -16.00
CA THR A 77 -10.57 10.20 -15.76
C THR A 77 -11.87 9.69 -15.14
N SER A 78 -12.62 10.57 -14.46
CA SER A 78 -13.91 10.24 -13.85
C SER A 78 -14.88 9.69 -14.88
N ASP A 79 -15.01 10.37 -16.03
CA ASP A 79 -15.98 10.01 -17.08
C ASP A 79 -15.80 8.58 -17.58
N ILE A 80 -14.54 8.14 -17.79
CA ILE A 80 -14.24 6.75 -18.17
C ILE A 80 -14.57 5.77 -17.06
N LYS A 81 -14.27 6.12 -15.79
CA LYS A 81 -14.60 5.27 -14.63
C LYS A 81 -16.11 5.14 -14.44
N ASP A 82 -16.86 6.21 -14.67
CA ASP A 82 -18.31 6.23 -14.59
C ASP A 82 -18.91 5.42 -15.75
N GLU A 83 -18.37 5.56 -16.98
CA GLU A 83 -18.76 4.71 -18.12
C GLU A 83 -18.52 3.23 -17.81
N ILE A 84 -17.35 2.87 -17.29
CA ILE A 84 -17.05 1.49 -16.88
C ILE A 84 -18.03 1.03 -15.81
N GLY A 85 -18.33 1.84 -14.80
CA GLY A 85 -19.25 1.51 -13.72
C GLY A 85 -20.67 1.25 -14.21
N LEU A 86 -21.18 2.07 -15.14
CA LEU A 86 -22.49 1.89 -15.77
C LEU A 86 -22.55 0.60 -16.61
N LEU A 87 -21.49 0.32 -17.38
CA LEU A 87 -21.39 -0.89 -18.19
C LEU A 87 -21.25 -2.17 -17.34
N GLU A 88 -20.62 -2.09 -16.16
CA GLU A 88 -20.54 -3.21 -15.21
C GLU A 88 -21.88 -3.54 -14.57
N GLN A 89 -22.77 -2.56 -14.39
CA GLN A 89 -24.12 -2.75 -13.87
C GLN A 89 -25.12 -3.23 -14.96
N SER A 90 -24.85 -2.92 -16.22
CA SER A 90 -25.71 -3.37 -17.34
C SER A 90 -25.41 -4.84 -17.63
N ALA A 91 -26.48 -5.67 -17.68
CA ALA A 91 -26.38 -7.09 -18.04
C ALA A 91 -25.89 -7.33 -19.49
N THR A 92 -25.81 -6.30 -20.29
CA THR A 92 -25.33 -6.33 -21.67
C THR A 92 -23.81 -6.28 -21.67
N ASN A 93 -23.18 -7.44 -21.81
CA ASN A 93 -21.74 -7.57 -21.89
C ASN A 93 -21.23 -6.95 -23.19
N SER A 94 -21.00 -5.67 -23.19
CA SER A 94 -20.66 -4.92 -24.37
C SER A 94 -19.17 -5.08 -24.69
N GLY A 95 -18.84 -5.29 -25.96
CA GLY A 95 -17.47 -5.21 -26.45
C GLY A 95 -16.79 -3.89 -26.05
N ARG A 96 -17.58 -2.84 -25.77
CA ARG A 96 -17.13 -1.57 -25.23
C ARG A 96 -16.49 -1.68 -23.85
N LEU A 97 -17.11 -2.43 -22.91
CA LEU A 97 -16.51 -2.67 -21.59
C LEU A 97 -15.17 -3.39 -21.69
N GLN A 98 -15.11 -4.40 -22.56
CA GLN A 98 -13.86 -5.15 -22.78
C GLN A 98 -12.78 -4.26 -23.40
N ALA A 99 -13.12 -3.40 -24.35
CA ALA A 99 -12.20 -2.45 -24.94
C ALA A 99 -11.65 -1.45 -23.91
N LEU A 100 -12.53 -0.87 -23.07
CA LEU A 100 -12.12 0.04 -21.99
C LEU A 100 -11.21 -0.66 -20.96
N ARG A 101 -11.49 -1.90 -20.60
CA ARG A 101 -10.63 -2.67 -19.70
C ARG A 101 -9.27 -2.96 -20.34
N GLN A 102 -9.20 -3.31 -21.61
CA GLN A 102 -7.93 -3.51 -22.30
C GLN A 102 -7.07 -2.24 -22.34
N GLU A 103 -7.71 -1.08 -22.45
CA GLU A 103 -7.03 0.21 -22.53
C GLU A 103 -6.62 0.77 -21.16
N TYR A 104 -7.47 0.61 -20.12
CA TYR A 104 -7.29 1.32 -18.84
C TYR A 104 -7.06 0.42 -17.63
N ASP A 105 -7.31 -0.89 -17.72
CA ASP A 105 -7.11 -1.79 -16.58
C ASP A 105 -5.67 -2.33 -16.52
N LEU A 106 -4.93 -1.87 -15.53
CA LEU A 106 -3.56 -2.33 -15.27
C LEU A 106 -3.46 -3.85 -15.06
N ALA A 107 -4.53 -4.50 -14.58
CA ALA A 107 -4.55 -5.95 -14.37
C ALA A 107 -4.33 -6.71 -15.69
N MET A 108 -4.71 -6.11 -16.82
CA MET A 108 -4.57 -6.68 -18.16
C MET A 108 -3.25 -6.29 -18.86
N TYR A 109 -2.51 -5.32 -18.35
CA TYR A 109 -1.29 -4.82 -18.98
C TYR A 109 -0.17 -5.85 -19.02
N THR A 110 0.53 -5.91 -20.15
CA THR A 110 1.69 -6.78 -20.37
C THR A 110 2.81 -6.03 -21.11
N GLY A 111 3.99 -6.58 -21.15
CA GLY A 111 5.10 -6.14 -21.97
C GLY A 111 5.36 -4.62 -21.92
N LYS A 112 5.19 -3.94 -23.06
CA LYS A 112 5.49 -2.51 -23.21
C LYS A 112 4.56 -1.61 -22.37
N GLN A 113 3.26 -1.92 -22.30
CA GLN A 113 2.29 -1.16 -21.49
C GLN A 113 2.67 -1.18 -20.02
N LEU A 114 2.96 -2.38 -19.48
CA LEU A 114 3.37 -2.53 -18.09
C LEU A 114 4.70 -1.82 -17.79
N LYS A 115 5.64 -1.84 -18.74
CA LYS A 115 6.90 -1.08 -18.61
C LYS A 115 6.66 0.43 -18.58
N ALA A 116 5.73 0.93 -19.40
CA ALA A 116 5.40 2.36 -19.43
C ALA A 116 4.79 2.85 -18.12
N ILE A 117 3.89 2.03 -17.50
CA ILE A 117 3.24 2.42 -16.24
C ILE A 117 4.18 2.31 -15.04
N ARG A 118 5.08 1.33 -15.01
CA ARG A 118 6.04 1.13 -13.91
C ARG A 118 6.97 2.30 -13.67
N LYS A 119 7.25 3.15 -14.66
CA LYS A 119 8.01 4.40 -14.43
C LYS A 119 7.23 5.42 -13.59
N ARG A 120 5.89 5.36 -13.60
CA ARG A 120 5.00 6.28 -12.91
C ARG A 120 4.60 5.79 -11.50
N MET A 121 4.85 4.51 -11.22
CA MET A 121 4.53 3.84 -9.95
C MET A 121 5.79 3.18 -9.40
N GLN A 122 6.21 3.55 -8.21
CA GLN A 122 7.45 3.04 -7.63
C GLN A 122 7.21 2.39 -6.27
N LEU A 123 8.17 1.57 -5.83
CA LEU A 123 8.17 0.91 -4.52
C LEU A 123 9.46 1.24 -3.76
N VAL A 124 9.30 1.62 -2.52
CA VAL A 124 10.37 1.65 -1.53
C VAL A 124 10.16 0.47 -0.58
N HIS A 125 11.14 -0.44 -0.56
CA HIS A 125 11.09 -1.68 0.22
C HIS A 125 11.36 -1.45 1.71
N GLN A 126 10.92 -2.39 2.53
CA GLN A 126 11.05 -2.42 3.98
C GLN A 126 12.51 -2.40 4.44
N ASP A 127 13.36 -3.22 3.84
CA ASP A 127 14.77 -3.34 4.22
C ASP A 127 15.70 -2.65 3.22
N PRO A 128 16.33 -1.53 3.61
CA PRO A 128 17.28 -0.83 2.75
C PRO A 128 18.59 -1.61 2.55
N TYR A 129 18.90 -2.59 3.39
CA TYR A 129 20.10 -3.39 3.23
C TYR A 129 20.02 -4.38 2.07
N THR A 130 18.86 -5.04 1.91
CA THR A 130 18.64 -6.01 0.84
C THR A 130 18.16 -5.38 -0.45
N SER A 131 17.60 -4.15 -0.39
CA SER A 131 17.05 -3.46 -1.56
C SER A 131 18.09 -2.78 -2.45
N LEU A 132 19.29 -2.50 -1.95
CA LEU A 132 20.38 -1.87 -2.69
C LEU A 132 21.46 -2.89 -3.04
N ASN A 133 21.84 -2.97 -4.32
CA ASN A 133 22.92 -3.85 -4.75
C ASN A 133 24.27 -3.41 -4.14
N PRO A 134 24.90 -4.21 -3.24
CA PRO A 134 26.09 -3.80 -2.52
C PRO A 134 27.34 -3.64 -3.40
N ARG A 135 27.29 -4.15 -4.64
CA ARG A 135 28.40 -4.08 -5.61
C ARG A 135 28.31 -2.87 -6.54
N MET A 136 27.19 -2.13 -6.50
CA MET A 136 27.00 -0.93 -7.32
C MET A 136 27.30 0.34 -6.54
N LYS A 137 27.85 1.35 -7.21
CA LYS A 137 28.01 2.70 -6.64
C LYS A 137 26.66 3.39 -6.53
N ILE A 138 26.53 4.34 -5.60
CA ILE A 138 25.26 5.06 -5.38
C ILE A 138 24.74 5.74 -6.65
N ARG A 139 25.64 6.37 -7.45
CA ARG A 139 25.26 6.96 -8.73
C ARG A 139 24.58 5.96 -9.67
N ASP A 140 25.09 4.73 -9.70
CA ASP A 140 24.60 3.70 -10.63
C ASP A 140 23.28 3.10 -10.13
N ILE A 141 23.11 2.95 -8.81
CA ILE A 141 21.86 2.52 -8.16
C ILE A 141 20.74 3.54 -8.42
N VAL A 142 20.99 4.84 -8.24
CA VAL A 142 19.97 5.88 -8.44
C VAL A 142 19.70 6.10 -9.94
N ALA A 143 20.71 5.93 -10.81
CA ALA A 143 20.56 6.04 -12.25
C ALA A 143 19.93 4.81 -12.91
N GLU A 144 19.87 3.65 -12.22
CA GLU A 144 19.35 2.40 -12.79
C GLU A 144 17.96 2.53 -13.42
N PRO A 145 16.95 3.11 -12.74
CA PRO A 145 15.62 3.31 -13.31
C PRO A 145 15.64 4.20 -14.58
N LEU A 146 16.50 5.23 -14.60
CA LEU A 146 16.64 6.11 -15.76
C LEU A 146 17.14 5.33 -16.99
N THR A 147 18.11 4.44 -16.77
CA THR A 147 18.69 3.59 -17.82
C THR A 147 17.68 2.54 -18.31
N VAL A 148 17.01 1.83 -17.38
CA VAL A 148 16.02 0.79 -17.69
C VAL A 148 14.85 1.34 -18.49
N HIS A 149 14.36 2.52 -18.12
CA HIS A 149 13.25 3.20 -18.80
C HIS A 149 13.71 4.12 -19.96
N LYS A 150 15.01 4.21 -20.24
CA LYS A 150 15.60 5.04 -21.30
C LYS A 150 15.20 6.52 -21.21
N LEU A 151 15.11 7.06 -20.00
CA LEU A 151 14.65 8.44 -19.76
C LEU A 151 15.76 9.46 -19.99
N MET A 152 16.95 9.19 -19.47
CA MET A 152 18.10 10.09 -19.53
C MET A 152 19.40 9.32 -19.72
N ARG A 153 20.44 9.97 -20.27
CA ARG A 153 21.77 9.36 -20.48
C ARG A 153 22.90 10.37 -20.26
N GLY A 154 24.12 9.86 -20.06
CA GLY A 154 25.32 10.65 -20.00
C GLY A 154 25.31 11.73 -18.92
N LYS A 155 25.63 12.97 -19.30
CA LYS A 155 25.70 14.11 -18.38
C LYS A 155 24.35 14.43 -17.75
N GLN A 156 23.27 14.43 -18.53
CA GLN A 156 21.93 14.73 -18.04
C GLN A 156 21.50 13.77 -16.93
N ALA A 157 21.71 12.47 -17.08
CA ALA A 157 21.40 11.48 -16.03
C ALA A 157 22.25 11.71 -14.79
N ARG A 158 23.52 12.10 -14.94
CA ARG A 158 24.41 12.38 -13.81
C ARG A 158 23.94 13.60 -13.03
N ASP A 159 23.63 14.70 -13.73
CA ASP A 159 23.18 15.95 -13.12
C ASP A 159 21.86 15.72 -12.36
N TRP A 160 20.94 14.98 -12.96
CA TRP A 160 19.67 14.61 -12.33
C TRP A 160 19.85 13.73 -11.08
N VAL A 161 20.78 12.75 -11.11
CA VAL A 161 21.12 11.94 -9.92
C VAL A 161 21.65 12.80 -8.78
N VAL A 162 22.47 13.82 -9.07
CA VAL A 162 22.94 14.77 -8.05
C VAL A 162 21.79 15.55 -7.45
N GLU A 163 20.88 16.03 -8.28
CA GLU A 163 19.70 16.78 -7.85
C GLU A 163 18.83 15.94 -6.91
N ILE A 164 18.49 14.71 -7.32
CA ILE A 164 17.69 13.80 -6.47
C ILE A 164 18.40 13.47 -5.16
N LEU A 165 19.70 13.24 -5.17
CA LEU A 165 20.45 13.00 -3.93
C LEU A 165 20.38 14.21 -3.00
N ASN A 166 20.46 15.44 -3.53
CA ASN A 166 20.27 16.65 -2.74
C ASN A 166 18.86 16.75 -2.14
N MET A 167 17.81 16.39 -2.90
CA MET A 167 16.43 16.36 -2.41
C MET A 167 16.26 15.45 -1.20
N VAL A 168 17.00 14.34 -1.12
CA VAL A 168 16.95 13.43 0.04
C VAL A 168 18.00 13.75 1.12
N GLY A 169 18.67 14.91 1.04
CA GLY A 169 19.66 15.36 2.01
C GLY A 169 21.02 14.67 1.92
N LEU A 170 21.35 14.11 0.74
CA LEU A 170 22.67 13.58 0.39
C LEU A 170 23.36 14.54 -0.59
N THR A 171 24.68 14.45 -0.71
CA THR A 171 25.45 15.35 -1.59
C THR A 171 26.14 14.59 -2.72
N GLY A 172 26.59 15.31 -3.76
CA GLY A 172 27.35 14.72 -4.87
C GLY A 172 28.65 13.98 -4.43
N LYS A 173 29.19 14.26 -3.24
CA LYS A 173 30.33 13.54 -2.68
C LYS A 173 30.03 12.04 -2.43
N HIS A 174 28.75 11.68 -2.34
CA HIS A 174 28.31 10.31 -2.10
C HIS A 174 28.19 9.45 -3.37
N LEU A 175 28.27 10.03 -4.56
CA LEU A 175 28.07 9.36 -5.86
C LEU A 175 28.98 8.13 -6.08
N HIS A 176 30.22 8.19 -5.61
CA HIS A 176 31.23 7.15 -5.86
C HIS A 176 31.34 6.11 -4.75
N ARG A 177 30.57 6.28 -3.66
CA ARG A 177 30.53 5.36 -2.51
C ARG A 177 29.65 4.16 -2.80
N TYR A 178 29.82 3.11 -2.00
CA TYR A 178 29.01 1.89 -2.03
C TYR A 178 28.02 1.85 -0.85
N PRO A 179 26.90 1.11 -0.94
CA PRO A 179 25.89 1.04 0.10
C PRO A 179 26.42 0.71 1.49
N HIS A 180 27.41 -0.18 1.61
CA HIS A 180 27.99 -0.58 2.89
C HIS A 180 28.69 0.57 3.66
N GLN A 181 28.99 1.69 2.98
CA GLN A 181 29.63 2.87 3.58
C GLN A 181 28.63 3.88 4.16
N PHE A 182 27.34 3.49 4.26
CA PHE A 182 26.26 4.35 4.73
C PHE A 182 25.52 3.74 5.91
N SER A 183 25.00 4.61 6.80
CA SER A 183 24.08 4.20 7.87
C SER A 183 22.73 3.70 7.32
N GLY A 184 21.93 3.03 8.14
CA GLY A 184 20.59 2.55 7.75
C GLY A 184 19.70 3.66 7.21
N GLY A 185 19.62 4.79 7.89
CA GLY A 185 18.85 5.96 7.45
C GLY A 185 19.37 6.59 6.16
N GLN A 186 20.69 6.63 5.95
CA GLN A 186 21.25 7.08 4.68
C GLN A 186 20.96 6.11 3.53
N ARG A 187 21.00 4.80 3.77
CA ARG A 187 20.58 3.80 2.76
C ARG A 187 19.10 3.94 2.41
N GLN A 188 18.25 4.20 3.40
CA GLN A 188 16.83 4.47 3.16
C GLN A 188 16.63 5.72 2.29
N ARG A 189 17.38 6.80 2.52
CA ARG A 189 17.37 7.99 1.67
C ARG A 189 17.81 7.67 0.23
N ILE A 190 18.79 6.79 0.04
CA ILE A 190 19.22 6.32 -1.29
C ILE A 190 18.11 5.48 -1.96
N ALA A 191 17.42 4.61 -1.23
CA ALA A 191 16.30 3.84 -1.76
C ALA A 191 15.12 4.75 -2.19
N ILE A 192 14.84 5.80 -1.41
CA ILE A 192 13.87 6.85 -1.76
C ILE A 192 14.33 7.60 -3.02
N ALA A 193 15.60 8.04 -3.08
CA ALA A 193 16.17 8.71 -4.24
C ALA A 193 16.04 7.86 -5.51
N ARG A 194 16.32 6.56 -5.44
CA ARG A 194 16.15 5.62 -6.55
C ARG A 194 14.69 5.57 -7.04
N ALA A 195 13.74 5.51 -6.12
CA ALA A 195 12.32 5.49 -6.46
C ALA A 195 11.87 6.81 -7.12
N LEU A 196 12.39 7.95 -6.67
CA LEU A 196 12.07 9.26 -7.25
C LEU A 196 12.74 9.52 -8.60
N ALA A 197 13.75 8.75 -8.99
CA ALA A 197 14.53 8.99 -10.20
C ALA A 197 13.70 9.06 -11.49
N THR A 198 12.59 8.32 -11.55
CA THR A 198 11.67 8.32 -12.71
C THR A 198 10.62 9.43 -12.66
N ASN A 199 10.63 10.30 -11.65
CA ASN A 199 9.58 11.29 -11.38
C ASN A 199 8.17 10.66 -11.34
N PRO A 200 7.91 9.74 -10.39
CA PRO A 200 6.66 8.99 -10.33
C PRO A 200 5.49 9.85 -9.87
N ASN A 201 4.26 9.44 -10.19
CA ASN A 201 3.04 10.04 -9.63
C ASN A 201 2.60 9.33 -8.32
N PHE A 202 3.00 8.06 -8.15
CA PHE A 202 2.57 7.20 -7.07
C PHE A 202 3.74 6.40 -6.50
N VAL A 203 3.89 6.41 -5.17
CA VAL A 203 4.92 5.64 -4.48
C VAL A 203 4.29 4.80 -3.38
N VAL A 204 4.56 3.51 -3.41
CA VAL A 204 4.25 2.58 -2.32
C VAL A 204 5.46 2.51 -1.39
N PHE A 205 5.27 2.81 -0.13
CA PHE A 205 6.24 2.63 0.94
C PHE A 205 5.85 1.39 1.74
N ASP A 206 6.65 0.33 1.65
CA ASP A 206 6.41 -0.93 2.36
C ASP A 206 7.25 -0.97 3.63
N GLU A 207 6.68 -0.54 4.76
CA GLU A 207 7.32 -0.41 6.08
C GLU A 207 8.68 0.30 6.07
N PRO A 208 8.81 1.49 5.46
CA PRO A 208 10.11 2.08 5.12
C PRO A 208 10.94 2.53 6.34
N THR A 209 10.39 2.50 7.53
CA THR A 209 11.03 2.98 8.76
C THR A 209 11.12 1.93 9.86
N SER A 210 10.61 0.70 9.64
CA SER A 210 10.54 -0.34 10.66
C SER A 210 11.90 -0.84 11.16
N ALA A 211 12.94 -0.74 10.32
CA ALA A 211 14.31 -1.16 10.64
C ALA A 211 15.20 0.00 11.16
N LEU A 212 14.61 1.17 11.43
CA LEU A 212 15.35 2.37 11.83
C LEU A 212 15.02 2.76 13.27
N ASP A 213 15.96 3.40 13.95
CA ASP A 213 15.71 4.00 15.26
C ASP A 213 14.73 5.20 15.16
N VAL A 214 14.07 5.53 16.28
CA VAL A 214 12.99 6.52 16.35
C VAL A 214 13.41 7.89 15.82
N SER A 215 14.65 8.31 16.08
CA SER A 215 15.14 9.62 15.64
C SER A 215 15.32 9.70 14.14
N ILE A 216 15.87 8.66 13.54
CA ILE A 216 16.04 8.54 12.09
C ILE A 216 14.68 8.34 11.39
N GLN A 217 13.78 7.57 11.99
CA GLN A 217 12.40 7.43 11.53
C GLN A 217 11.72 8.78 11.38
N ALA A 218 11.77 9.65 12.41
CA ALA A 218 11.20 11.00 12.35
C ALA A 218 11.81 11.84 11.20
N GLN A 219 13.11 11.75 10.99
CA GLN A 219 13.79 12.44 9.89
C GLN A 219 13.32 11.95 8.50
N ILE A 220 13.13 10.64 8.32
CA ILE A 220 12.61 10.08 7.07
C ILE A 220 11.16 10.53 6.83
N LEU A 221 10.31 10.51 7.86
CA LEU A 221 8.93 10.96 7.74
C LEU A 221 8.82 12.45 7.36
N ASN A 222 9.65 13.30 7.97
CA ASN A 222 9.72 14.73 7.60
C ASN A 222 10.21 14.92 6.16
N LEU A 223 11.21 14.16 5.73
CA LEU A 223 11.65 14.16 4.33
C LEU A 223 10.51 13.77 3.39
N LEU A 224 9.74 12.71 3.68
CA LEU A 224 8.62 12.29 2.85
C LEU A 224 7.51 13.34 2.80
N LYS A 225 7.23 14.06 3.92
CA LYS A 225 6.29 15.20 3.94
C LYS A 225 6.75 16.31 3.00
N GLN A 226 8.03 16.69 3.07
CA GLN A 226 8.61 17.70 2.20
C GLN A 226 8.48 17.29 0.72
N LEU A 227 8.97 16.09 0.37
CA LEU A 227 8.93 15.58 -1.01
C LEU A 227 7.52 15.50 -1.58
N ARG A 228 6.53 15.10 -0.77
CA ARG A 228 5.13 15.08 -1.19
C ARG A 228 4.64 16.46 -1.59
N ASN A 229 4.93 17.47 -0.78
CA ASN A 229 4.48 18.84 -1.03
C ASN A 229 5.17 19.47 -2.25
N GLU A 230 6.49 19.23 -2.41
CA GLU A 230 7.28 19.80 -3.50
C GLU A 230 7.00 19.13 -4.85
N GLN A 231 6.71 17.83 -4.86
CA GLN A 231 6.58 17.02 -6.07
C GLN A 231 5.12 16.57 -6.35
N ALA A 232 4.14 17.02 -5.55
CA ALA A 232 2.73 16.60 -5.64
C ALA A 232 2.54 15.08 -5.67
N LEU A 233 3.35 14.34 -4.91
CA LEU A 233 3.37 12.89 -4.88
C LEU A 233 2.16 12.31 -4.16
N THR A 234 1.70 11.15 -4.61
CA THR A 234 0.67 10.35 -3.94
C THR A 234 1.31 9.13 -3.31
N TYR A 235 0.97 8.83 -2.05
CA TYR A 235 1.58 7.75 -1.29
C TYR A 235 0.59 6.70 -0.84
N LEU A 236 0.97 5.43 -0.97
CA LEU A 236 0.43 4.33 -0.18
C LEU A 236 1.50 3.91 0.83
N TYR A 237 1.27 4.23 2.10
CA TYR A 237 2.21 3.98 3.19
C TYR A 237 1.76 2.78 4.02
N ILE A 238 2.46 1.67 3.87
CA ILE A 238 2.20 0.43 4.58
C ILE A 238 2.98 0.45 5.89
N THR A 239 2.30 0.24 6.99
CA THR A 239 2.94 0.12 8.30
C THR A 239 2.09 -0.75 9.25
N HIS A 240 2.75 -1.35 10.24
CA HIS A 240 2.08 -1.94 11.40
C HIS A 240 2.12 -0.98 12.61
N ASP A 241 2.87 0.11 12.53
CA ASP A 241 2.95 1.15 13.56
C ASP A 241 1.89 2.23 13.30
N LEU A 242 0.83 2.20 14.11
CA LEU A 242 -0.26 3.16 14.01
C LEU A 242 0.18 4.58 14.43
N SER A 243 1.16 4.72 15.33
CA SER A 243 1.66 6.05 15.75
C SER A 243 2.27 6.79 14.55
N VAL A 244 2.97 6.06 13.69
CA VAL A 244 3.50 6.59 12.44
C VAL A 244 2.37 6.99 11.50
N ALA A 245 1.41 6.10 11.27
CA ALA A 245 0.27 6.40 10.41
C ALA A 245 -0.52 7.62 10.93
N GLU A 246 -0.71 7.72 12.25
CA GLU A 246 -1.36 8.87 12.92
C GLU A 246 -0.61 10.18 12.66
N SER A 247 0.70 10.16 12.57
CA SER A 247 1.50 11.38 12.43
C SER A 247 1.60 11.93 11.00
N VAL A 248 1.34 11.12 9.96
CA VAL A 248 1.64 11.50 8.58
C VAL A 248 0.52 11.26 7.56
N CYS A 249 -0.41 10.32 7.80
CA CYS A 249 -1.40 9.92 6.80
C CYS A 249 -2.65 10.81 6.86
N ASP A 250 -3.19 11.17 5.68
CA ASP A 250 -4.44 11.92 5.58
C ASP A 250 -5.66 11.00 5.78
N SER A 251 -5.53 9.76 5.31
CA SER A 251 -6.56 8.73 5.39
C SER A 251 -5.94 7.37 5.67
N ILE A 252 -6.70 6.51 6.31
CA ILE A 252 -6.25 5.18 6.74
C ILE A 252 -7.20 4.12 6.17
N ALA A 253 -6.63 3.07 5.61
CA ALA A 253 -7.30 1.81 5.30
C ALA A 253 -6.82 0.73 6.28
N VAL A 254 -7.73 0.15 7.03
CA VAL A 254 -7.43 -0.92 8.00
C VAL A 254 -7.66 -2.27 7.34
N MET A 255 -6.63 -3.10 7.33
CA MET A 255 -6.65 -4.41 6.67
C MET A 255 -6.56 -5.55 7.67
N TYR A 256 -7.46 -6.52 7.57
CA TYR A 256 -7.48 -7.75 8.36
C TYR A 256 -7.67 -8.97 7.46
N LEU A 257 -6.77 -9.94 7.55
CA LEU A 257 -6.82 -11.23 6.81
C LEU A 257 -7.24 -11.08 5.33
N GLY A 258 -6.56 -10.22 4.58
CA GLY A 258 -6.80 -10.04 3.15
C GLY A 258 -7.99 -9.17 2.78
N LYS A 259 -8.68 -8.55 3.73
CA LYS A 259 -9.84 -7.67 3.55
C LYS A 259 -9.59 -6.29 4.12
N ILE A 260 -10.13 -5.25 3.48
CA ILE A 260 -10.26 -3.94 4.12
C ILE A 260 -11.51 -3.97 5.00
N VAL A 261 -11.34 -3.66 6.27
CA VAL A 261 -12.43 -3.67 7.25
C VAL A 261 -12.93 -2.26 7.58
N GLU A 262 -12.09 -1.25 7.43
CA GLU A 262 -12.47 0.13 7.62
C GLU A 262 -11.58 1.04 6.77
N VAL A 263 -12.15 2.10 6.19
CA VAL A 263 -11.44 3.19 5.53
C VAL A 263 -12.01 4.50 6.05
N GLY A 264 -11.16 5.43 6.44
CA GLY A 264 -11.61 6.73 6.92
C GLY A 264 -10.49 7.77 6.89
N ASN A 265 -10.85 9.02 7.17
CA ASN A 265 -9.88 10.06 7.41
C ASN A 265 -9.15 9.80 8.75
N HIS A 266 -8.06 10.51 8.97
CA HIS A 266 -7.23 10.41 10.16
C HIS A 266 -8.06 10.43 11.45
N ASP A 267 -8.86 11.50 11.68
CA ASP A 267 -9.63 11.68 12.92
C ASP A 267 -10.68 10.57 13.11
N GLY A 268 -11.29 10.14 12.02
CA GLY A 268 -12.28 9.08 12.04
C GLY A 268 -11.72 7.76 12.56
N ILE A 269 -10.54 7.35 12.11
CA ILE A 269 -9.94 6.07 12.50
C ILE A 269 -9.34 6.13 13.90
N PHE A 270 -8.65 7.22 14.26
CA PHE A 270 -7.93 7.28 15.54
C PHE A 270 -8.77 7.74 16.73
N ARG A 271 -9.79 8.58 16.51
CA ARG A 271 -10.65 9.12 17.61
C ARG A 271 -11.95 8.37 17.77
N ALA A 272 -12.54 7.89 16.70
CA ALA A 272 -13.84 7.22 16.71
C ALA A 272 -13.89 6.03 15.73
N PRO A 273 -13.02 4.99 15.90
CA PRO A 273 -13.03 3.80 15.06
C PRO A 273 -14.40 3.11 15.11
N LYS A 274 -14.91 2.68 13.94
CA LYS A 274 -16.22 2.03 13.82
C LYS A 274 -16.14 0.50 13.77
N HIS A 275 -15.04 -0.04 13.26
CA HIS A 275 -14.85 -1.48 13.27
C HIS A 275 -14.18 -1.92 14.59
N PRO A 276 -14.67 -2.97 15.30
CA PRO A 276 -14.07 -3.44 16.56
C PRO A 276 -12.58 -3.78 16.46
N TYR A 277 -12.12 -4.27 15.32
CA TYR A 277 -10.69 -4.50 15.08
C TYR A 277 -9.89 -3.20 15.01
N SER A 278 -10.41 -2.17 14.32
CA SER A 278 -9.76 -0.85 14.25
C SER A 278 -9.63 -0.24 15.66
N GLN A 279 -10.69 -0.35 16.46
CA GLN A 279 -10.65 0.09 17.86
C GLN A 279 -9.56 -0.63 18.65
N ALA A 280 -9.49 -1.96 18.55
CA ALA A 280 -8.48 -2.73 19.25
C ALA A 280 -7.05 -2.35 18.82
N LEU A 281 -6.81 -2.13 17.52
CA LEU A 281 -5.52 -1.66 17.02
C LEU A 281 -5.16 -0.28 17.60
N VAL A 282 -6.08 0.67 17.56
CA VAL A 282 -5.85 2.03 18.08
C VAL A 282 -5.59 2.02 19.58
N LEU A 283 -6.30 1.20 20.35
CA LEU A 283 -6.13 1.09 21.80
C LEU A 283 -4.86 0.32 22.20
N SER A 284 -4.33 -0.53 21.31
CA SER A 284 -3.05 -1.24 21.52
C SER A 284 -1.82 -0.38 21.25
N THR A 285 -2.00 0.77 20.58
CA THR A 285 -0.90 1.69 20.24
C THR A 285 -0.38 2.40 21.48
N PRO A 286 0.94 2.33 21.79
CA PRO A 286 1.53 3.06 22.90
C PRO A 286 1.34 4.56 22.73
N ILE A 287 0.91 5.25 23.80
CA ILE A 287 0.85 6.71 23.81
C ILE A 287 2.13 7.24 24.46
N ALA A 288 2.72 8.27 23.87
CA ALA A 288 3.89 8.94 24.41
C ALA A 288 3.63 9.66 25.73
N ASP A 289 2.36 9.92 26.08
CA ASP A 289 1.96 10.57 27.34
C ASP A 289 1.66 9.52 28.42
N PRO A 290 2.53 9.35 29.45
CA PRO A 290 2.36 8.39 30.53
C PRO A 290 1.12 8.66 31.41
N LYS A 291 0.54 9.86 31.35
CA LYS A 291 -0.66 10.24 32.11
C LYS A 291 -1.97 9.81 31.43
N ARG A 292 -1.93 9.54 30.13
CA ARG A 292 -3.10 9.04 29.38
C ARG A 292 -3.11 7.52 29.35
N LYS A 293 -3.89 6.89 30.22
CA LYS A 293 -4.19 5.44 30.13
C LYS A 293 -5.36 5.22 29.16
N ARG A 294 -5.09 4.75 27.93
CA ARG A 294 -6.14 4.13 27.10
C ARG A 294 -6.42 2.72 27.65
N GLY A 295 -7.71 2.37 27.79
CA GLY A 295 -8.10 1.01 28.15
C GLY A 295 -7.55 0.03 27.10
N ARG A 296 -6.66 -0.86 27.49
CA ARG A 296 -6.05 -1.83 26.58
C ARG A 296 -7.05 -2.94 26.27
N ILE A 297 -7.45 -3.10 25.02
CA ILE A 297 -8.24 -4.25 24.58
C ILE A 297 -7.27 -5.35 24.17
N ILE A 298 -7.28 -6.46 24.90
CA ILE A 298 -6.54 -7.68 24.53
C ILE A 298 -7.48 -8.49 23.64
N LEU A 299 -7.13 -8.62 22.37
CA LEU A 299 -7.88 -9.46 21.44
C LEU A 299 -7.70 -10.93 21.81
N PRO A 300 -8.80 -11.70 21.96
CA PRO A 300 -8.70 -13.11 22.27
C PRO A 300 -8.16 -13.93 21.10
N GLY A 301 -7.53 -15.05 21.38
CA GLY A 301 -7.09 -16.05 20.40
C GLY A 301 -5.93 -15.59 19.51
N GLU A 302 -5.53 -16.49 18.62
CA GLU A 302 -4.49 -16.25 17.60
C GLU A 302 -5.09 -15.70 16.31
N VAL A 303 -4.23 -15.10 15.47
CA VAL A 303 -4.63 -14.62 14.14
C VAL A 303 -4.90 -15.84 13.25
N PRO A 304 -6.10 -15.99 12.68
CA PRO A 304 -6.40 -17.11 11.79
C PRO A 304 -5.56 -17.10 10.51
N SER A 305 -5.45 -18.26 9.87
CA SER A 305 -4.65 -18.40 8.65
C SER A 305 -5.34 -17.83 7.41
N LEU A 306 -4.60 -17.13 6.57
CA LEU A 306 -5.03 -16.70 5.22
C LEU A 306 -5.32 -17.88 4.27
N ALA A 307 -4.82 -19.07 4.58
CA ALA A 307 -5.10 -20.27 3.78
C ALA A 307 -6.50 -20.83 4.03
N ASN A 308 -6.97 -20.71 5.29
CA ASN A 308 -8.31 -21.13 5.71
C ASN A 308 -8.93 -20.00 6.54
N PRO A 309 -9.33 -18.87 5.92
CA PRO A 309 -9.94 -17.77 6.64
C PRO A 309 -11.29 -18.22 7.20
N PRO A 310 -11.70 -17.71 8.38
CA PRO A 310 -13.03 -17.97 8.94
C PRO A 310 -14.13 -17.59 7.94
N PRO A 311 -15.25 -18.33 7.90
CA PRO A 311 -16.42 -17.95 7.12
C PRO A 311 -17.04 -16.66 7.67
N GLY A 312 -17.87 -16.00 6.88
CA GLY A 312 -18.49 -14.73 7.26
C GLY A 312 -17.48 -13.62 7.54
N CYS A 313 -17.69 -12.83 8.57
CA CYS A 313 -16.75 -11.81 9.00
C CYS A 313 -15.45 -12.46 9.50
N ARG A 314 -14.33 -12.19 8.85
CA ARG A 314 -13.04 -12.82 9.20
C ARG A 314 -12.56 -12.51 10.62
N PHE A 315 -13.04 -11.40 11.19
CA PHE A 315 -12.71 -11.01 12.55
C PHE A 315 -13.60 -11.65 13.62
N HIS A 316 -14.73 -12.31 13.26
CA HIS A 316 -15.69 -12.83 14.22
C HIS A 316 -15.09 -13.71 15.33
N PRO A 317 -14.05 -14.57 15.11
CA PRO A 317 -13.51 -15.41 16.19
C PRO A 317 -12.81 -14.62 17.30
N ARG A 318 -12.42 -13.37 17.02
CA ARG A 318 -11.72 -12.46 17.93
C ARG A 318 -12.56 -11.26 18.34
N CYS A 319 -13.79 -11.17 17.84
CA CYS A 319 -14.68 -10.03 18.06
C CYS A 319 -15.57 -10.25 19.29
N VAL A 320 -15.47 -9.36 20.27
CA VAL A 320 -16.33 -9.42 21.48
C VAL A 320 -17.80 -9.08 21.19
N ARG A 321 -18.10 -8.51 20.00
CA ARG A 321 -19.46 -8.17 19.55
C ARG A 321 -19.98 -9.13 18.48
N ALA A 322 -19.32 -10.27 18.26
CA ALA A 322 -19.73 -11.22 17.21
C ALA A 322 -21.12 -11.81 17.49
N THR A 323 -21.95 -11.84 16.46
CA THR A 323 -23.28 -12.48 16.43
C THR A 323 -23.27 -13.69 15.51
N GLU A 324 -24.37 -14.44 15.44
CA GLU A 324 -24.52 -15.56 14.50
C GLU A 324 -24.39 -15.11 13.04
N GLU A 325 -24.92 -13.94 12.70
CA GLU A 325 -24.77 -13.35 11.36
C GLU A 325 -23.30 -13.17 10.97
N CYS A 326 -22.47 -12.71 11.90
CA CYS A 326 -21.04 -12.53 11.68
C CYS A 326 -20.31 -13.83 11.34
N LYS A 327 -20.82 -15.00 11.78
CA LYS A 327 -20.21 -16.31 11.51
C LYS A 327 -20.50 -16.83 10.11
N HIS A 328 -21.61 -16.41 9.51
CA HIS A 328 -22.11 -17.00 8.27
C HIS A 328 -22.02 -16.01 7.08
N THR A 329 -22.20 -14.72 7.32
CA THR A 329 -22.31 -13.73 6.26
C THR A 329 -21.14 -12.73 6.33
N GLU A 330 -20.44 -12.55 5.19
CA GLU A 330 -19.35 -11.58 5.08
C GLU A 330 -19.93 -10.16 5.00
N PRO A 331 -19.51 -9.23 5.89
CA PRO A 331 -19.94 -7.83 5.78
C PRO A 331 -19.27 -7.17 4.59
N ILE A 332 -20.04 -6.39 3.84
CA ILE A 332 -19.56 -5.61 2.71
C ILE A 332 -19.02 -4.28 3.21
N LEU A 333 -17.92 -3.80 2.61
CA LEU A 333 -17.39 -2.46 2.87
C LEU A 333 -18.36 -1.43 2.28
N GLN A 334 -19.11 -0.74 3.12
CA GLN A 334 -20.15 0.21 2.74
C GLN A 334 -19.98 1.56 3.43
N ALA A 335 -20.58 2.60 2.85
CA ALA A 335 -20.49 3.95 3.38
C ALA A 335 -21.25 4.05 4.72
N GLU A 336 -20.56 4.42 5.76
CA GLU A 336 -21.12 4.84 7.06
C GLU A 336 -21.40 6.35 7.03
N THR A 337 -20.48 7.10 6.42
CA THR A 337 -20.61 8.53 6.09
C THR A 337 -19.94 8.81 4.75
N GLU A 338 -20.06 10.03 4.20
CA GLU A 338 -19.38 10.43 2.96
C GLU A 338 -17.87 10.20 2.97
N ALA A 339 -17.22 10.24 4.15
CA ALA A 339 -15.79 10.13 4.32
C ALA A 339 -15.34 8.80 4.93
N ARG A 340 -16.28 7.85 5.18
CA ARG A 340 -15.99 6.62 5.91
C ARG A 340 -16.68 5.40 5.33
N LEU A 341 -15.91 4.32 5.17
CA LEU A 341 -16.39 3.01 4.78
C LEU A 341 -16.11 2.00 5.90
N VAL A 342 -17.07 1.14 6.22
CA VAL A 342 -16.94 0.12 7.28
C VAL A 342 -17.52 -1.21 6.81
N ALA A 343 -16.80 -2.31 7.06
CA ALA A 343 -17.25 -3.68 6.80
C ALA A 343 -17.61 -4.37 8.14
N CYS A 344 -18.71 -3.98 8.74
CA CYS A 344 -19.17 -4.53 10.02
C CYS A 344 -20.69 -4.56 10.08
N TRP A 345 -21.27 -5.64 10.62
CA TRP A 345 -22.71 -5.75 10.87
C TRP A 345 -23.15 -4.93 12.10
N HIS A 346 -22.21 -4.72 13.03
CA HIS A 346 -22.44 -4.03 14.31
C HIS A 346 -21.35 -2.97 14.53
N PRO A 347 -21.31 -1.90 13.72
CA PRO A 347 -20.33 -0.84 13.89
C PRO A 347 -20.43 -0.25 15.30
N LEU A 348 -19.32 0.31 15.78
CA LEU A 348 -19.26 1.03 17.05
C LEU A 348 -19.94 2.40 16.91
N ASP A 349 -20.43 2.92 18.02
CA ASP A 349 -21.08 4.25 18.11
C ASP A 349 -20.14 5.42 17.79
#